data_d364380e7c2ba2c6a24c10b8b91a75bc
#
_entry.id   d364380e7c2ba2c6a24c10b8b91a75bc
#
_cell.length_a   1.000
_cell.length_b   1.000
_cell.length_c   1.000
_cell.angle_alpha   90.00
_cell.angle_beta   90.00
_cell.angle_gamma   90.00
#
_symmetry.space_group_name_H-M   'P 1'
#
loop_
_entity.id
_entity.type
_entity.pdbx_description
1 polymer ?
#
loop_
_entity_poly.entity_id
_entity_poly.type
_entity_poly.pdbx_seq_one_letter_code
_entity_poly.pdbx_strand_id
1 'polypeptide(L)'
;MSVIVIEFVTLDGIVSDPDGSVGTPLGGWAFRHCPEAVAGDKFRLGHTLDEGVLLLGRTTWQLFSRIWPGRDDPFATRMNAVPKLVASRTLTHTDTAAWANSQVLDGDPADAVKRERRDVVVAGSLSVVDRLRAADMVDEYRLLTFPTVLGTGRRLFPADGPHAELECLAAEQAGAAVLTRYRRAAR
;
A
#
# COMPACT_ATOMS: atom_id res chain seq x y z
N MET A 1 16.06 -4.19 -7.23
CA MET A 1 14.62 -4.41 -7.08
C MET A 1 14.32 -4.60 -5.60
N SER A 2 13.42 -3.80 -5.07
CA SER A 2 12.94 -3.88 -3.68
C SER A 2 11.42 -3.96 -3.66
N VAL A 3 10.87 -4.71 -2.71
CA VAL A 3 9.42 -4.80 -2.45
C VAL A 3 9.11 -3.90 -1.26
N ILE A 4 8.35 -2.83 -1.51
CA ILE A 4 8.06 -1.77 -0.55
C ILE A 4 6.56 -1.78 -0.24
N VAL A 5 6.20 -2.12 0.98
CA VAL A 5 4.80 -2.06 1.45
C VAL A 5 4.54 -0.67 2.04
N ILE A 6 3.48 -0.03 1.56
CA ILE A 6 2.99 1.24 2.10
C ILE A 6 1.61 1.02 2.73
N GLU A 7 1.43 1.48 3.97
CA GLU A 7 0.15 1.32 4.68
C GLU A 7 -0.13 2.48 5.65
N PHE A 8 -1.40 2.83 5.74
CA PHE A 8 -1.93 3.56 6.89
C PHE A 8 -2.12 2.59 8.04
N VAL A 9 -1.68 2.98 9.22
CA VAL A 9 -1.76 2.12 10.40
C VAL A 9 -2.18 2.95 11.63
N THR A 10 -3.03 2.37 12.47
CA THR A 10 -3.35 2.95 13.78
C THR A 10 -2.23 2.67 14.78
N LEU A 11 -2.21 3.39 15.91
CA LEU A 11 -1.22 3.19 16.97
C LEU A 11 -1.22 1.75 17.53
N ASP A 12 -2.38 1.08 17.51
CA ASP A 12 -2.52 -0.32 17.91
C ASP A 12 -2.38 -1.32 16.75
N GLY A 13 -1.89 -0.87 15.58
CA GLY A 13 -1.50 -1.73 14.47
C GLY A 13 -2.62 -2.17 13.53
N ILE A 14 -3.80 -1.56 13.59
CA ILE A 14 -4.92 -1.85 12.70
C ILE A 14 -4.73 -1.11 11.37
N VAL A 15 -5.04 -1.79 10.26
CA VAL A 15 -4.89 -1.29 8.88
C VAL A 15 -6.19 -1.40 8.06
N SER A 16 -7.24 -1.97 8.61
CA SER A 16 -8.51 -2.14 7.89
C SER A 16 -9.28 -0.83 7.80
N ASP A 17 -9.86 -0.60 6.61
CA ASP A 17 -10.82 0.47 6.31
C ASP A 17 -10.36 1.90 6.68
N PRO A 18 -9.14 2.30 6.32
CA PRO A 18 -8.60 3.61 6.74
C PRO A 18 -9.38 4.79 6.16
N ASP A 19 -10.00 4.62 5.00
CA ASP A 19 -10.78 5.62 4.27
C ASP A 19 -12.30 5.50 4.47
N GLY A 20 -12.76 4.43 5.13
CA GLY A 20 -14.19 4.17 5.35
C GLY A 20 -14.92 3.58 4.14
N SER A 21 -14.26 3.26 3.05
CA SER A 21 -14.88 2.77 1.82
C SER A 21 -15.47 1.36 1.95
N VAL A 22 -15.01 0.59 2.92
CA VAL A 22 -15.56 -0.73 3.25
C VAL A 22 -16.82 -0.64 4.10
N GLY A 23 -17.03 0.48 4.81
CA GLY A 23 -18.21 0.75 5.62
C GLY A 23 -18.20 0.07 6.99
N THR A 24 -17.02 -0.20 7.56
CA THR A 24 -16.95 -0.72 8.93
C THR A 24 -17.33 0.36 9.95
N PRO A 25 -17.88 0.01 11.14
CA PRO A 25 -18.32 1.00 12.12
C PRO A 25 -17.25 2.00 12.57
N LEU A 26 -15.98 1.60 12.53
CA LEU A 26 -14.83 2.43 12.90
C LEU A 26 -13.99 2.86 11.69
N GLY A 27 -14.47 2.64 10.46
CA GLY A 27 -13.80 3.03 9.23
C GLY A 27 -13.59 4.54 9.07
N GLY A 28 -12.74 4.96 8.12
CA GLY A 28 -12.46 6.37 7.84
C GLY A 28 -11.52 7.04 8.83
N TRP A 29 -10.87 6.28 9.68
CA TRP A 29 -10.06 6.81 10.79
C TRP A 29 -8.83 7.61 10.33
N ALA A 30 -8.24 7.31 9.18
CA ALA A 30 -7.09 8.05 8.68
C ALA A 30 -7.45 9.46 8.22
N PHE A 31 -8.68 9.67 7.74
CA PHE A 31 -9.15 10.95 7.19
C PHE A 31 -9.80 11.87 8.25
N ARG A 32 -9.90 11.42 9.50
CA ARG A 32 -10.44 12.21 10.62
C ARG A 32 -9.46 13.24 11.18
N HIS A 33 -8.16 13.08 10.91
CA HIS A 33 -7.13 13.88 11.57
C HIS A 33 -6.83 15.19 10.82
N CYS A 34 -6.30 15.13 9.62
CA CYS A 34 -6.09 16.31 8.79
C CYS A 34 -5.82 15.91 7.33
N PRO A 35 -6.19 16.76 6.36
CA PRO A 35 -5.91 16.49 4.96
C PRO A 35 -4.42 16.35 4.65
N GLU A 36 -3.55 17.07 5.35
CA GLU A 36 -2.09 17.06 5.13
C GLU A 36 -1.49 15.68 5.39
N ALA A 37 -1.98 14.93 6.37
CA ALA A 37 -1.48 13.60 6.68
C ALA A 37 -1.74 12.58 5.55
N VAL A 38 -2.74 12.83 4.71
CA VAL A 38 -3.15 11.91 3.64
C VAL A 38 -2.92 12.46 2.23
N ALA A 39 -2.41 13.68 2.09
CA ALA A 39 -2.21 14.35 0.81
C ALA A 39 -0.87 14.03 0.15
N GLY A 40 -0.84 14.12 -1.17
CA GLY A 40 0.37 14.07 -1.98
C GLY A 40 1.19 12.78 -1.80
N ASP A 41 2.50 12.90 -1.98
CA ASP A 41 3.47 11.78 -1.79
C ASP A 41 3.82 11.61 -0.30
N LYS A 42 2.82 11.29 0.51
CA LYS A 42 2.92 11.10 1.96
C LYS A 42 3.86 9.96 2.37
N PHE A 43 4.10 9.02 1.49
CA PHE A 43 5.02 7.90 1.74
C PHE A 43 6.44 8.15 1.21
N ARG A 44 6.73 9.34 0.67
CA ARG A 44 8.03 9.69 0.09
C ARG A 44 8.50 8.71 -0.97
N LEU A 45 7.59 8.33 -1.86
CA LEU A 45 7.88 7.36 -2.91
C LEU A 45 8.79 7.95 -3.99
N GLY A 46 8.57 9.22 -4.38
CA GLY A 46 9.44 9.92 -5.34
C GLY A 46 9.78 9.08 -6.57
N HIS A 47 11.08 8.95 -6.86
CA HIS A 47 11.59 8.14 -7.99
C HIS A 47 11.20 6.68 -7.94
N THR A 48 10.97 6.10 -6.76
CA THR A 48 10.48 4.71 -6.65
C THR A 48 9.15 4.53 -7.39
N LEU A 49 8.28 5.54 -7.37
CA LEU A 49 7.02 5.49 -8.10
C LEU A 49 7.21 5.80 -9.60
N ASP A 50 8.16 6.68 -9.94
CA ASP A 50 8.42 7.07 -11.33
C ASP A 50 9.05 5.91 -12.15
N GLU A 51 9.92 5.10 -11.53
CA GLU A 51 10.70 4.05 -12.17
C GLU A 51 10.21 2.64 -11.84
N GLY A 52 9.33 2.51 -10.86
CA GLY A 52 8.83 1.27 -10.30
C GLY A 52 7.55 0.75 -10.93
N VAL A 53 6.89 -0.13 -10.20
CA VAL A 53 5.58 -0.67 -10.51
C VAL A 53 4.72 -0.71 -9.25
N LEU A 54 3.42 -0.43 -9.41
CA LEU A 54 2.45 -0.47 -8.31
C LEU A 54 1.73 -1.82 -8.32
N LEU A 55 1.83 -2.58 -7.24
CA LEU A 55 1.12 -3.84 -7.05
C LEU A 55 -0.09 -3.63 -6.16
N LEU A 56 -1.26 -3.97 -6.68
CA LEU A 56 -2.56 -3.75 -6.04
C LEU A 56 -3.38 -5.04 -6.03
N GLY A 57 -4.08 -5.29 -4.95
CA GLY A 57 -5.19 -6.23 -4.97
C GLY A 57 -6.44 -5.60 -5.61
N ARG A 58 -7.39 -6.43 -6.03
CA ARG A 58 -8.61 -6.01 -6.72
C ARG A 58 -9.33 -4.86 -6.01
N THR A 59 -9.61 -4.99 -4.72
CA THR A 59 -10.39 -3.98 -3.96
C THR A 59 -9.71 -2.62 -3.95
N THR A 60 -8.41 -2.60 -3.70
CA THR A 60 -7.62 -1.36 -3.69
C THR A 60 -7.54 -0.77 -5.10
N TRP A 61 -7.35 -1.59 -6.12
CA TRP A 61 -7.35 -1.13 -7.49
C TRP A 61 -8.71 -0.51 -7.90
N GLN A 62 -9.83 -1.17 -7.55
CA GLN A 62 -11.18 -0.65 -7.83
C GLN A 62 -11.46 0.69 -7.11
N LEU A 63 -10.97 0.86 -5.90
CA LEU A 63 -11.04 2.13 -5.19
C LEU A 63 -10.20 3.20 -5.90
N PHE A 64 -8.95 2.91 -6.17
CA PHE A 64 -7.99 3.85 -6.76
C PHE A 64 -8.35 4.23 -8.20
N SER A 65 -8.89 3.32 -8.99
CA SER A 65 -9.35 3.59 -10.36
C SER A 65 -10.52 4.59 -10.45
N ARG A 66 -11.23 4.82 -9.34
CA ARG A 66 -12.28 5.85 -9.23
C ARG A 66 -11.75 7.19 -8.75
N ILE A 67 -10.60 7.20 -8.09
CA ILE A 67 -10.03 8.39 -7.43
C ILE A 67 -9.00 9.08 -8.34
N TRP A 68 -8.02 8.33 -8.85
CA TRP A 68 -6.84 8.90 -9.48
C TRP A 68 -7.07 9.46 -10.90
N PRO A 69 -7.83 8.79 -11.81
CA PRO A 69 -8.00 9.29 -13.18
C PRO A 69 -8.64 10.68 -13.28
N GLY A 70 -9.47 11.05 -12.30
CA GLY A 70 -10.13 12.36 -12.26
C GLY A 70 -9.32 13.49 -11.59
N ARG A 71 -8.06 13.24 -11.22
CA ARG A 71 -7.19 14.19 -10.51
C ARG A 71 -6.02 14.60 -11.37
N ASP A 72 -5.59 15.87 -11.23
CA ASP A 72 -4.52 16.50 -12.02
C ASP A 72 -3.35 17.05 -11.17
N ASP A 73 -3.39 16.82 -9.83
CA ASP A 73 -2.27 17.21 -8.99
C ASP A 73 -0.99 16.39 -9.31
N PRO A 74 0.22 16.90 -8.98
CA PRO A 74 1.48 16.23 -9.35
C PRO A 74 1.60 14.80 -8.88
N PHE A 75 1.01 14.45 -7.72
CA PHE A 75 1.04 13.07 -7.22
C PHE A 75 0.07 12.18 -8.00
N ALA A 76 -1.13 12.69 -8.33
CA ALA A 76 -2.09 11.98 -9.17
C ALA A 76 -1.52 11.71 -10.58
N THR A 77 -0.78 12.65 -11.15
CA THR A 77 -0.08 12.45 -12.42
C THR A 77 0.86 11.25 -12.37
N ARG A 78 1.66 11.12 -11.31
CA ARG A 78 2.53 9.95 -11.09
C ARG A 78 1.75 8.66 -10.90
N MET A 79 0.68 8.68 -10.08
CA MET A 79 -0.20 7.53 -9.85
C MET A 79 -0.87 7.04 -11.14
N ASN A 80 -1.21 7.96 -12.04
CA ASN A 80 -1.78 7.62 -13.35
C ASN A 80 -0.73 7.07 -14.33
N ALA A 81 0.50 7.58 -14.27
CA ALA A 81 1.59 7.17 -15.16
C ALA A 81 2.22 5.81 -14.79
N VAL A 82 2.38 5.51 -13.48
CA VAL A 82 3.05 4.28 -13.03
C VAL A 82 2.38 3.03 -13.60
N PRO A 83 3.12 2.02 -14.06
CA PRO A 83 2.56 0.71 -14.40
C PRO A 83 1.95 0.01 -13.18
N LYS A 84 0.81 -0.64 -13.36
CA LYS A 84 0.07 -1.28 -12.28
C LYS A 84 -0.11 -2.77 -12.56
N LEU A 85 0.28 -3.59 -11.60
CA LEU A 85 0.01 -5.02 -11.55
C LEU A 85 -1.18 -5.25 -10.62
N VAL A 86 -2.20 -5.94 -11.08
CA VAL A 86 -3.46 -6.13 -10.35
C VAL A 86 -3.66 -7.60 -10.01
N ALA A 87 -3.51 -7.94 -8.74
CA ALA A 87 -3.78 -9.28 -8.25
C ALA A 87 -5.30 -9.49 -8.12
N SER A 88 -5.90 -10.17 -9.10
CA SER A 88 -7.32 -10.46 -9.16
C SER A 88 -7.60 -11.79 -9.85
N ARG A 89 -8.59 -12.51 -9.34
CA ARG A 89 -9.12 -13.74 -9.97
C ARG A 89 -10.41 -13.49 -10.79
N THR A 90 -10.91 -12.26 -10.77
CA THR A 90 -12.24 -11.93 -11.33
C THR A 90 -12.23 -10.72 -12.27
N LEU A 91 -11.24 -9.83 -12.18
CA LEU A 91 -11.08 -8.75 -13.14
C LEU A 91 -10.49 -9.28 -14.44
N THR A 92 -10.94 -8.70 -15.54
CA THR A 92 -10.46 -8.96 -16.90
C THR A 92 -9.63 -7.80 -17.42
N HIS A 93 -8.97 -7.97 -18.56
CA HIS A 93 -8.27 -6.88 -19.24
C HIS A 93 -9.21 -5.72 -19.62
N THR A 94 -10.47 -6.02 -19.93
CA THR A 94 -11.48 -5.00 -20.24
C THR A 94 -11.77 -4.12 -19.03
N ASP A 95 -11.85 -4.73 -17.83
CA ASP A 95 -12.09 -3.98 -16.59
C ASP A 95 -10.97 -3.00 -16.29
N THR A 96 -9.70 -3.38 -16.60
CA THR A 96 -8.53 -2.54 -16.30
C THR A 96 -8.40 -1.32 -17.20
N ALA A 97 -9.17 -1.20 -18.27
CA ALA A 97 -9.22 0.01 -19.12
C ALA A 97 -9.68 1.27 -18.36
N ALA A 98 -10.38 1.11 -17.22
CA ALA A 98 -10.82 2.22 -16.38
C ALA A 98 -9.66 3.01 -15.74
N TRP A 99 -8.47 2.43 -15.63
CA TRP A 99 -7.27 3.12 -15.15
C TRP A 99 -6.05 2.67 -15.97
N ALA A 100 -5.55 3.58 -16.78
CA ALA A 100 -4.47 3.31 -17.74
C ALA A 100 -3.24 2.65 -17.09
N ASN A 101 -2.46 1.92 -17.88
CA ASN A 101 -1.26 1.19 -17.46
C ASN A 101 -1.53 0.10 -16.39
N SER A 102 -2.75 -0.44 -16.34
CA SER A 102 -3.13 -1.53 -15.44
C SER A 102 -3.14 -2.86 -16.18
N GLN A 103 -2.54 -3.89 -15.57
CA GLN A 103 -2.51 -5.25 -16.07
C GLN A 103 -2.92 -6.23 -14.97
N VAL A 104 -3.90 -7.10 -15.26
CA VAL A 104 -4.25 -8.20 -14.36
C VAL A 104 -3.13 -9.23 -14.38
N LEU A 105 -2.72 -9.70 -13.20
CA LEU A 105 -1.74 -10.76 -13.06
C LEU A 105 -2.34 -12.13 -13.36
N ASP A 106 -1.58 -12.94 -14.08
CA ASP A 106 -1.82 -14.37 -14.17
C ASP A 106 -1.15 -15.08 -12.97
N GLY A 107 -1.95 -15.70 -12.11
CA GLY A 107 -1.48 -16.52 -10.99
C GLY A 107 -1.13 -15.74 -9.71
N ASP A 108 -0.15 -16.25 -9.00
CA ASP A 108 0.23 -15.77 -7.67
C ASP A 108 1.01 -14.45 -7.73
N PRO A 109 0.64 -13.42 -6.96
CA PRO A 109 1.37 -12.16 -6.93
C PRO A 109 2.84 -12.32 -6.50
N ALA A 110 3.19 -13.29 -5.66
CA ALA A 110 4.57 -13.54 -5.28
C ALA A 110 5.42 -14.02 -6.47
N ASP A 111 4.84 -14.82 -7.37
CA ASP A 111 5.56 -15.26 -8.57
C ASP A 111 5.71 -14.13 -9.61
N ALA A 112 4.74 -13.23 -9.68
CA ALA A 112 4.86 -12.03 -10.50
C ALA A 112 5.98 -11.11 -10.00
N VAL A 113 6.06 -10.88 -8.68
CA VAL A 113 7.12 -10.09 -8.05
C VAL A 113 8.50 -10.70 -8.28
N LYS A 114 8.67 -12.03 -8.21
CA LYS A 114 9.96 -12.69 -8.51
C LYS A 114 10.45 -12.43 -9.95
N ARG A 115 9.54 -12.22 -10.89
CA ARG A 115 9.87 -11.95 -12.31
C ARG A 115 10.08 -10.47 -12.59
N GLU A 116 9.60 -9.58 -11.70
CA GLU A 116 9.78 -8.15 -11.85
C GLU A 116 11.25 -7.75 -11.59
N ARG A 117 11.70 -6.69 -12.26
CA ARG A 117 13.05 -6.16 -12.10
C ARG A 117 13.07 -4.75 -11.53
N ARG A 118 11.95 -4.07 -11.62
CA ARG A 118 11.74 -2.74 -11.05
C ARG A 118 11.38 -2.85 -9.57
N ASP A 119 11.50 -1.77 -8.83
CA ASP A 119 10.97 -1.69 -7.49
C ASP A 119 9.46 -1.84 -7.49
N VAL A 120 8.93 -2.63 -6.55
CA VAL A 120 7.51 -2.93 -6.43
C VAL A 120 6.94 -2.23 -5.22
N VAL A 121 6.06 -1.24 -5.44
CA VAL A 121 5.31 -0.58 -4.37
C VAL A 121 3.98 -1.31 -4.18
N VAL A 122 3.74 -1.79 -2.98
CA VAL A 122 2.51 -2.52 -2.61
C VAL A 122 1.64 -1.61 -1.74
N ALA A 123 0.52 -1.13 -2.29
CA ALA A 123 -0.41 -0.25 -1.59
C ALA A 123 -1.72 -0.98 -1.16
N GLY A 124 -1.60 -2.25 -0.80
CA GLY A 124 -2.74 -3.12 -0.49
C GLY A 124 -3.22 -3.90 -1.76
N SER A 125 -4.18 -4.76 -1.69
CA SER A 125 -4.99 -5.12 -0.52
C SER A 125 -4.16 -5.90 0.50
N LEU A 126 -4.65 -5.97 1.74
CA LEU A 126 -3.96 -6.71 2.81
C LEU A 126 -3.68 -8.18 2.46
N SER A 127 -4.54 -8.83 1.65
CA SER A 127 -4.30 -10.21 1.19
C SER A 127 -3.04 -10.33 0.30
N VAL A 128 -2.71 -9.29 -0.47
CA VAL A 128 -1.47 -9.24 -1.26
C VAL A 128 -0.27 -9.03 -0.32
N VAL A 129 -0.38 -8.12 0.63
CA VAL A 129 0.66 -7.87 1.64
C VAL A 129 0.94 -9.15 2.45
N ASP A 130 -0.09 -9.83 2.93
CA ASP A 130 0.05 -11.10 3.67
C ASP A 130 0.72 -12.18 2.83
N ARG A 131 0.35 -12.28 1.55
CA ARG A 131 0.96 -13.26 0.64
C ARG A 131 2.45 -13.00 0.43
N LEU A 132 2.86 -11.75 0.27
CA LEU A 132 4.27 -11.38 0.12
C LEU A 132 5.05 -11.55 1.42
N ARG A 133 4.45 -11.21 2.57
CA ARG A 133 5.04 -11.46 3.89
C ARG A 133 5.26 -12.96 4.15
N ALA A 134 4.25 -13.78 3.86
CA ALA A 134 4.36 -15.24 4.01
C ALA A 134 5.43 -15.85 3.09
N ALA A 135 5.69 -15.23 1.94
CA ALA A 135 6.75 -15.60 1.01
C ALA A 135 8.12 -14.98 1.34
N ASP A 136 8.20 -14.20 2.44
CA ASP A 136 9.43 -13.54 2.90
C ASP A 136 10.02 -12.55 1.87
N MET A 137 9.15 -11.84 1.15
CA MET A 137 9.52 -10.99 0.00
C MET A 137 9.45 -9.50 0.27
N VAL A 138 9.07 -9.03 1.46
CA VAL A 138 8.99 -7.61 1.76
C VAL A 138 10.34 -7.11 2.27
N ASP A 139 10.92 -6.12 1.57
CA ASP A 139 12.20 -5.52 1.89
C ASP A 139 12.06 -4.26 2.75
N GLU A 140 11.02 -3.45 2.48
CA GLU A 140 10.81 -2.18 3.18
C GLU A 140 9.32 -1.98 3.53
N TYR A 141 9.08 -1.41 4.70
CA TYR A 141 7.77 -0.89 5.12
C TYR A 141 7.84 0.63 5.24
N ARG A 142 6.87 1.34 4.64
CA ARG A 142 6.63 2.76 4.89
C ARG A 142 5.25 2.89 5.51
N LEU A 143 5.23 3.15 6.80
CA LEU A 143 4.00 3.14 7.59
C LEU A 143 3.66 4.56 8.04
N LEU A 144 2.47 5.01 7.71
CA LEU A 144 1.93 6.26 8.20
C LEU A 144 1.04 5.96 9.41
N THR A 145 1.61 6.15 10.60
CA THR A 145 0.96 5.82 11.87
C THR A 145 0.11 6.99 12.37
N PHE A 146 -1.18 6.75 12.50
CA PHE A 146 -2.15 7.73 12.99
C PHE A 146 -2.36 7.61 14.50
N PRO A 147 -2.62 8.73 15.21
CA PRO A 147 -2.84 8.76 16.66
C PRO A 147 -4.27 8.26 17.02
N THR A 148 -4.57 7.05 16.60
CA THR A 148 -5.87 6.38 16.78
C THR A 148 -5.65 5.00 17.35
N VAL A 149 -6.47 4.60 18.32
CA VAL A 149 -6.56 3.25 18.86
C VAL A 149 -7.97 2.74 18.57
N LEU A 150 -8.10 1.66 17.84
CA LEU A 150 -9.38 1.07 17.45
C LEU A 150 -9.77 -0.15 18.32
N GLY A 151 -8.78 -0.87 18.85
CA GLY A 151 -8.99 -2.08 19.65
C GLY A 151 -9.45 -3.30 18.84
N THR A 152 -10.07 -3.10 17.69
CA THR A 152 -10.59 -4.15 16.82
C THR A 152 -10.32 -3.85 15.35
N GLY A 153 -10.18 -4.89 14.53
CA GLY A 153 -9.90 -4.78 13.09
C GLY A 153 -8.73 -5.67 12.67
N ARG A 154 -8.38 -5.61 11.40
CA ARG A 154 -7.28 -6.40 10.85
C ARG A 154 -5.96 -5.72 11.10
N ARG A 155 -5.00 -6.44 11.67
CA ARG A 155 -3.64 -5.96 11.96
C ARG A 155 -2.72 -6.15 10.76
N LEU A 156 -1.77 -5.22 10.58
CA LEU A 156 -0.68 -5.39 9.61
C LEU A 156 0.21 -6.59 9.99
N PHE A 157 0.53 -6.72 11.27
CA PHE A 157 1.30 -7.81 11.82
C PHE A 157 0.43 -8.62 12.79
N PRO A 158 -0.19 -9.72 12.34
CA PRO A 158 -0.99 -10.58 13.23
C PRO A 158 -0.09 -11.29 14.24
N ALA A 159 -0.66 -11.70 15.38
CA ALA A 159 0.08 -12.27 16.50
C ALA A 159 0.79 -13.59 16.17
N ASP A 160 0.26 -14.35 15.20
CA ASP A 160 0.79 -15.62 14.69
C ASP A 160 1.62 -15.46 13.40
N GLY A 161 1.98 -14.23 13.06
CA GLY A 161 2.78 -13.92 11.86
C GLY A 161 4.26 -14.29 12.03
N PRO A 162 5.00 -14.34 10.90
CA PRO A 162 6.43 -14.60 10.94
C PRO A 162 7.18 -13.51 11.70
N HIS A 163 8.14 -13.90 12.52
CA HIS A 163 9.06 -12.97 13.18
C HIS A 163 10.01 -12.35 12.14
N ALA A 164 10.28 -11.05 12.29
CA ALA A 164 11.26 -10.32 11.49
C ALA A 164 11.92 -9.20 12.30
N GLU A 165 13.22 -9.07 12.16
CA GLU A 165 13.96 -7.91 12.65
C GLU A 165 13.99 -6.83 11.58
N LEU A 166 13.72 -5.60 11.99
CA LEU A 166 13.68 -4.44 11.12
C LEU A 166 14.64 -3.35 11.62
N GLU A 167 15.28 -2.68 10.68
CA GLU A 167 16.09 -1.47 10.93
C GLU A 167 15.23 -0.24 10.64
N CYS A 168 15.17 0.69 11.58
CA CYS A 168 14.50 1.98 11.36
C CYS A 168 15.41 2.89 10.51
N LEU A 169 14.95 3.22 9.30
CA LEU A 169 15.67 4.09 8.38
C LEU A 169 15.34 5.57 8.60
N ALA A 170 14.08 5.85 8.96
CA ALA A 170 13.59 7.21 9.17
C ALA A 170 12.31 7.21 10.01
N ALA A 171 12.11 8.30 10.75
CA ALA A 171 10.86 8.64 11.38
C ALA A 171 10.65 10.16 11.27
N GLU A 172 9.53 10.58 10.69
CA GLU A 172 9.22 12.00 10.52
C GLU A 172 7.75 12.28 10.79
N GLN A 173 7.45 13.46 11.31
CA GLN A 173 6.09 13.92 11.47
C GLN A 173 5.48 14.27 10.11
N ALA A 174 4.28 13.76 9.84
CA ALA A 174 3.50 14.01 8.64
C ALA A 174 2.09 14.48 9.02
N GLY A 175 1.94 15.78 9.25
CA GLY A 175 0.71 16.34 9.83
C GLY A 175 0.47 15.79 11.25
N ALA A 176 -0.71 15.21 11.49
CA ALA A 176 -1.04 14.54 12.75
C ALA A 176 -0.50 13.10 12.85
N ALA A 177 0.05 12.56 11.78
CA ALA A 177 0.59 11.20 11.72
C ALA A 177 2.13 11.21 11.79
N VAL A 178 2.72 10.02 11.95
CA VAL A 178 4.17 9.80 11.87
C VAL A 178 4.45 8.83 10.72
N LEU A 179 5.23 9.27 9.74
CA LEU A 179 5.78 8.39 8.73
C LEU A 179 7.03 7.70 9.28
N THR A 180 7.02 6.39 9.30
CA THR A 180 8.19 5.58 9.62
C THR A 180 8.58 4.73 8.41
N ARG A 181 9.91 4.56 8.23
CA ARG A 181 10.47 3.69 7.21
C ARG A 181 11.32 2.63 7.89
N TYR A 182 11.00 1.38 7.60
CA TYR A 182 11.72 0.23 8.12
C TYR A 182 12.21 -0.63 6.98
N ARG A 183 13.46 -1.04 7.04
CA ARG A 183 14.04 -2.04 6.15
C ARG A 183 14.23 -3.33 6.92
N ARG A 184 14.11 -4.44 6.22
CA ARG A 184 14.49 -5.72 6.78
C ARG A 184 15.96 -5.72 7.15
N ALA A 185 16.29 -6.11 8.37
CA ALA A 185 17.68 -6.27 8.80
C ALA A 185 18.36 -7.36 7.96
N ALA A 186 19.63 -7.14 7.60
CA ALA A 186 20.44 -8.17 6.96
C ALA A 186 20.53 -9.41 7.88
N ARG A 187 20.37 -10.59 7.30
CA ARG A 187 20.57 -11.86 8.01
C ARG A 187 22.06 -12.10 8.25
#